data_4a48f8111c75d749af7789ac1dd13131
#
_entry.id   4a48f8111c75d749af7789ac1dd13131
#
_cell.length_a   1.000
_cell.length_b   1.000
_cell.length_c   1.000
_cell.angle_alpha   90.00
_cell.angle_beta   90.00
_cell.angle_gamma   90.00
#
_symmetry.space_group_name_H-M   'P 1'
#
loop_
_entity.id
_entity.type
_entity.pdbx_description
1 polymer ?
#
loop_
_entity_poly.entity_id
_entity_poly.type
_entity_poly.pdbx_seq_one_letter_code
_entity_poly.pdbx_strand_id
1 'polypeptide(L)'
;MAYLEQTLILSGREVLRKPRRQRLKVPSGCFLEAVNRVEIDQERAPLLDDRQLSKLAAMVVDSAARPGVKSVQIDFDAPVSMRPFYRQLVSRVRNSLPEGTGLTMTALASWVIGDAWLKNMDVDSVVPMFFRMGADRKNVIQFLRASKPFNTSGKHLAIGVSMDESDILDVFSRSGGRTRLRDREIYIFSPGQWEQERLANTIRKFI
;
A
#
# COMPACT_ATOMS: atom_id res chain seq x y z
N MET A 1 12.47 -3.54 -1.89
CA MET A 1 12.26 -3.12 -0.49
C MET A 1 11.46 -1.84 -0.49
N ALA A 2 10.25 -1.86 0.10
CA ALA A 2 9.45 -0.66 0.30
C ALA A 2 9.90 0.07 1.58
N TYR A 3 9.97 1.40 1.53
CA TYR A 3 10.36 2.25 2.66
C TYR A 3 9.54 3.53 2.69
N LEU A 4 9.17 4.00 3.88
CA LEU A 4 8.49 5.28 4.01
C LEU A 4 9.43 6.42 3.62
N GLU A 5 9.18 7.06 2.49
CA GLU A 5 9.94 8.24 2.03
C GLU A 5 9.43 9.49 2.74
N GLN A 6 8.12 9.64 2.81
CA GLN A 6 7.48 10.81 3.38
C GLN A 6 6.05 10.56 3.80
N THR A 7 5.55 11.39 4.72
CA THR A 7 4.12 11.54 4.99
C THR A 7 3.66 12.89 4.44
N LEU A 8 2.57 12.86 3.69
CA LEU A 8 1.94 14.01 3.04
C LEU A 8 0.58 14.24 3.71
N ILE A 9 0.41 15.36 4.40
CA ILE A 9 -0.80 15.65 5.16
C ILE A 9 -1.66 16.66 4.38
N LEU A 10 -2.88 16.26 4.07
CA LEU A 10 -3.89 17.12 3.47
C LEU A 10 -4.53 17.99 4.57
N SER A 11 -4.28 19.30 4.55
CA SER A 11 -4.72 20.23 5.59
C SER A 11 -5.26 21.52 4.96
N GLY A 12 -6.55 21.78 5.07
CA GLY A 12 -7.19 22.94 4.44
C GLY A 12 -6.90 22.97 2.93
N ARG A 13 -6.18 24.00 2.45
CA ARG A 13 -5.70 24.12 1.06
C ARG A 13 -4.31 23.57 0.83
N GLU A 14 -3.62 23.18 1.89
CA GLU A 14 -2.22 22.83 1.84
C GLU A 14 -1.99 21.31 1.78
N VAL A 15 -0.82 20.94 1.27
CA VAL A 15 -0.21 19.63 1.46
C VAL A 15 1.06 19.86 2.27
N LEU A 16 1.08 19.36 3.49
CA LEU A 16 2.21 19.48 4.39
C LEU A 16 3.09 18.23 4.26
N ARG A 17 4.39 18.43 4.15
CA ARG A 17 5.36 17.36 3.97
C ARG A 17 6.11 17.06 5.26
N LYS A 18 6.11 15.80 5.68
CA LYS A 18 6.98 15.26 6.72
C LYS A 18 7.93 14.24 6.08
N PRO A 19 9.16 14.63 5.73
CA PRO A 19 10.13 13.71 5.12
C PRO A 19 10.65 12.72 6.15
N ARG A 20 11.11 11.55 5.68
CA ARG A 20 11.82 10.58 6.50
C ARG A 20 13.07 11.23 7.10
N ARG A 21 13.30 11.04 8.39
CA ARG A 21 14.48 11.54 9.11
C ARG A 21 15.56 10.47 9.32
N GLN A 22 15.17 9.21 9.35
CA GLN A 22 16.08 8.09 9.59
C GLN A 22 16.86 7.74 8.32
N ARG A 23 18.15 7.46 8.46
CA ARG A 23 18.96 6.95 7.34
C ARG A 23 18.42 5.59 6.89
N LEU A 24 18.30 5.41 5.57
CA LEU A 24 17.94 4.14 4.98
C LEU A 24 19.20 3.30 4.79
N LYS A 25 19.24 2.12 5.39
CA LYS A 25 20.23 1.10 5.10
C LYS A 25 19.66 0.15 4.06
N VAL A 26 20.22 0.18 2.86
CA VAL A 26 19.75 -0.65 1.74
C VAL A 26 20.69 -1.82 1.56
N PRO A 27 20.21 -3.07 1.63
CA PRO A 27 20.99 -4.22 1.22
C PRO A 27 21.35 -4.13 -0.27
N SER A 28 22.51 -4.64 -0.66
CA SER A 28 22.91 -4.70 -2.06
C SER A 28 21.91 -5.50 -2.90
N GLY A 29 21.65 -5.07 -4.15
CA GLY A 29 20.76 -5.75 -5.08
C GLY A 29 19.27 -5.57 -4.81
N CYS A 30 18.87 -4.74 -3.83
CA CYS A 30 17.47 -4.46 -3.58
C CYS A 30 16.90 -3.41 -4.52
N PHE A 31 15.73 -3.69 -5.11
CA PHE A 31 14.88 -2.65 -5.69
C PHE A 31 14.23 -1.82 -4.59
N LEU A 32 14.24 -0.50 -4.76
CA LEU A 32 13.61 0.41 -3.81
C LEU A 32 12.24 0.86 -4.31
N GLU A 33 11.27 0.82 -3.40
CA GLU A 33 9.95 1.40 -3.58
C GLU A 33 9.77 2.52 -2.55
N ALA A 34 9.55 3.75 -3.03
CA ALA A 34 9.34 4.90 -2.18
C ALA A 34 7.87 5.02 -1.78
N VAL A 35 7.56 4.78 -0.51
CA VAL A 35 6.19 4.88 0.02
C VAL A 35 5.87 6.31 0.39
N ASN A 36 4.80 6.84 -0.18
CA ASN A 36 4.24 8.14 0.11
C ASN A 36 2.94 7.95 0.89
N ARG A 37 3.00 8.13 2.20
CA ARG A 37 1.83 8.02 3.05
C ARG A 37 1.03 9.30 3.00
N VAL A 38 -0.26 9.19 2.69
CA VAL A 38 -1.19 10.32 2.67
C VAL A 38 -2.08 10.26 3.91
N GLU A 39 -2.09 11.32 4.67
CA GLU A 39 -2.91 11.50 5.87
C GLU A 39 -3.82 12.71 5.73
N ILE A 40 -4.91 12.71 6.49
CA ILE A 40 -5.86 13.81 6.55
C ILE A 40 -5.66 14.52 7.90
N ASP A 41 -5.54 15.83 7.83
CA ASP A 41 -5.54 16.67 9.02
C ASP A 41 -6.93 16.61 9.67
N GLN A 42 -6.99 16.17 10.94
CA GLN A 42 -8.26 16.03 11.66
C GLN A 42 -8.81 17.37 12.14
N GLU A 43 -7.97 18.40 12.26
CA GLU A 43 -8.37 19.74 12.72
C GLU A 43 -8.76 20.64 11.55
N ARG A 44 -8.20 20.41 10.35
CA ARG A 44 -8.39 21.24 9.17
C ARG A 44 -8.75 20.39 7.95
N ALA A 45 -10.04 20.16 7.77
CA ALA A 45 -10.54 19.37 6.65
C ALA A 45 -9.96 19.85 5.30
N PRO A 46 -9.46 18.91 4.45
CA PRO A 46 -8.88 19.28 3.16
C PRO A 46 -9.96 19.74 2.18
N LEU A 47 -9.61 20.65 1.28
CA LEU A 47 -10.53 21.12 0.23
C LEU A 47 -10.69 20.12 -0.92
N LEU A 48 -9.70 19.27 -1.16
CA LEU A 48 -9.67 18.28 -2.24
C LEU A 48 -9.84 18.90 -3.64
N ASP A 49 -9.41 20.16 -3.81
CA ASP A 49 -9.44 20.89 -5.07
C ASP A 49 -8.29 20.45 -6.02
N ASP A 50 -8.34 20.92 -7.27
CA ASP A 50 -7.35 20.56 -8.28
C ASP A 50 -5.93 21.07 -7.93
N ARG A 51 -5.82 22.20 -7.24
CA ARG A 51 -4.52 22.73 -6.78
C ARG A 51 -3.90 21.83 -5.74
N GLN A 52 -4.68 21.37 -4.76
CA GLN A 52 -4.22 20.44 -3.72
C GLN A 52 -3.85 19.09 -4.34
N LEU A 53 -4.67 18.60 -5.29
CA LEU A 53 -4.41 17.38 -6.04
C LEU A 53 -3.10 17.47 -6.83
N SER A 54 -2.88 18.56 -7.56
CA SER A 54 -1.65 18.77 -8.34
C SER A 54 -0.42 18.81 -7.45
N LYS A 55 -0.50 19.53 -6.33
CA LYS A 55 0.61 19.62 -5.35
C LYS A 55 0.94 18.25 -4.74
N LEU A 56 -0.09 17.49 -4.35
CA LEU A 56 0.08 16.14 -3.82
C LEU A 56 0.72 15.21 -4.85
N ALA A 57 0.22 15.20 -6.08
CA ALA A 57 0.75 14.38 -7.16
C ALA A 57 2.23 14.69 -7.45
N ALA A 58 2.59 15.97 -7.55
CA ALA A 58 3.97 16.39 -7.77
C ALA A 58 4.90 15.89 -6.66
N MET A 59 4.48 15.98 -5.38
CA MET A 59 5.28 15.47 -4.25
C MET A 59 5.46 13.95 -4.28
N VAL A 60 4.46 13.19 -4.74
CA VAL A 60 4.56 11.75 -4.94
C VAL A 60 5.55 11.44 -6.06
N VAL A 61 5.44 12.13 -7.21
CA VAL A 61 6.33 11.96 -8.36
C VAL A 61 7.78 12.29 -8.00
N ASP A 62 8.04 13.35 -7.22
CA ASP A 62 9.37 13.73 -6.75
C ASP A 62 10.10 12.59 -6.00
N SER A 63 9.33 11.69 -5.36
CA SER A 63 9.94 10.56 -4.66
C SER A 63 10.59 9.54 -5.61
N ALA A 64 10.17 9.50 -6.88
CA ALA A 64 10.80 8.66 -7.90
C ALA A 64 12.23 9.07 -8.25
N ALA A 65 12.60 10.34 -8.04
CA ALA A 65 13.94 10.85 -8.30
C ALA A 65 14.98 10.42 -7.24
N ARG A 66 14.57 9.71 -6.19
CA ARG A 66 15.51 9.23 -5.16
C ARG A 66 16.43 8.15 -5.74
N PRO A 67 17.73 8.16 -5.39
CA PRO A 67 18.67 7.17 -5.89
C PRO A 67 18.20 5.72 -5.64
N GLY A 68 18.17 4.91 -6.68
CA GLY A 68 17.82 3.49 -6.62
C GLY A 68 16.32 3.18 -6.55
N VAL A 69 15.45 4.18 -6.51
CA VAL A 69 14.01 3.98 -6.57
C VAL A 69 13.59 3.50 -7.96
N LYS A 70 12.81 2.43 -8.00
CA LYS A 70 12.24 1.82 -9.22
C LYS A 70 10.73 1.87 -9.24
N SER A 71 10.11 2.12 -8.08
CA SER A 71 8.66 2.21 -7.92
C SER A 71 8.30 3.24 -6.86
N VAL A 72 7.15 3.86 -7.01
CA VAL A 72 6.53 4.67 -5.95
C VAL A 72 5.23 4.02 -5.51
N GLN A 73 4.95 4.09 -4.22
CA GLN A 73 3.71 3.60 -3.63
C GLN A 73 2.92 4.74 -3.01
N ILE A 74 1.61 4.76 -3.24
CA ILE A 74 0.68 5.64 -2.55
C ILE A 74 0.02 4.82 -1.43
N ASP A 75 0.24 5.22 -0.19
CA ASP A 75 -0.36 4.64 1.01
C ASP A 75 -1.41 5.60 1.57
N PHE A 76 -2.68 5.38 1.20
CA PHE A 76 -3.77 6.27 1.58
C PHE A 76 -5.03 5.49 1.97
N ASP A 77 -5.35 5.47 3.25
CA ASP A 77 -6.59 4.91 3.79
C ASP A 77 -7.76 5.87 3.52
N ALA A 78 -8.07 6.08 2.23
CA ALA A 78 -9.07 7.04 1.80
C ALA A 78 -10.48 6.66 2.26
N PRO A 79 -11.20 7.55 2.98
CA PRO A 79 -12.62 7.36 3.25
C PRO A 79 -13.42 7.29 1.92
N VAL A 80 -14.61 6.70 1.97
CA VAL A 80 -15.47 6.53 0.79
C VAL A 80 -15.69 7.85 0.03
N SER A 81 -15.89 8.96 0.77
CA SER A 81 -16.07 10.30 0.20
C SER A 81 -14.87 10.82 -0.58
N MET A 82 -13.66 10.32 -0.31
CA MET A 82 -12.42 10.75 -0.96
C MET A 82 -11.94 9.81 -2.07
N ARG A 83 -12.65 8.74 -2.36
CA ARG A 83 -12.29 7.80 -3.43
C ARG A 83 -12.21 8.45 -4.82
N PRO A 84 -13.10 9.40 -5.20
CA PRO A 84 -12.94 10.12 -6.46
C PRO A 84 -11.64 10.92 -6.53
N PHE A 85 -11.27 11.60 -5.45
CA PHE A 85 -10.00 12.32 -5.35
C PHE A 85 -8.79 11.37 -5.44
N TYR A 86 -8.86 10.23 -4.75
CA TYR A 86 -7.79 9.22 -4.81
C TYR A 86 -7.60 8.67 -6.22
N ARG A 87 -8.69 8.39 -6.95
CA ARG A 87 -8.62 7.95 -8.34
C ARG A 87 -7.93 9.00 -9.24
N GLN A 88 -8.28 10.28 -9.07
CA GLN A 88 -7.65 11.37 -9.81
C GLN A 88 -6.16 11.50 -9.44
N LEU A 89 -5.81 11.33 -8.15
CA LEU A 89 -4.42 11.32 -7.71
C LEU A 89 -3.61 10.24 -8.41
N VAL A 90 -4.09 9.00 -8.41
CA VAL A 90 -3.42 7.87 -9.08
C VAL A 90 -3.20 8.16 -10.56
N SER A 91 -4.26 8.61 -11.26
CA SER A 91 -4.16 8.96 -12.69
C SER A 91 -3.15 10.07 -12.95
N ARG A 92 -3.16 11.13 -12.13
CA ARG A 92 -2.24 12.27 -12.29
C ARG A 92 -0.78 11.87 -12.00
N VAL A 93 -0.56 11.06 -10.99
CA VAL A 93 0.76 10.51 -10.66
C VAL A 93 1.25 9.63 -11.83
N ARG A 94 0.43 8.68 -12.31
CA ARG A 94 0.78 7.80 -13.43
C ARG A 94 1.23 8.59 -14.65
N ASN A 95 0.46 9.61 -15.02
CA ASN A 95 0.75 10.44 -16.21
C ASN A 95 2.01 11.32 -16.07
N SER A 96 2.52 11.50 -14.85
CA SER A 96 3.68 12.36 -14.56
C SER A 96 4.92 11.58 -14.14
N LEU A 97 4.81 10.25 -13.90
CA LEU A 97 5.95 9.42 -13.55
C LEU A 97 6.89 9.25 -14.75
N PRO A 98 8.21 9.23 -14.51
CA PRO A 98 9.19 8.85 -15.54
C PRO A 98 8.87 7.46 -16.11
N GLU A 99 9.13 7.28 -17.40
CA GLU A 99 8.99 6.00 -18.06
C GLU A 99 9.78 4.89 -17.35
N GLY A 100 9.17 3.72 -17.21
CA GLY A 100 9.77 2.58 -16.51
C GLY A 100 9.69 2.65 -14.97
N THR A 101 9.08 3.71 -14.41
CA THR A 101 8.84 3.77 -12.95
C THR A 101 7.53 3.08 -12.60
N GLY A 102 7.60 2.10 -11.68
CA GLY A 102 6.42 1.42 -11.15
C GLY A 102 5.55 2.33 -10.28
N LEU A 103 4.22 2.09 -10.31
CA LEU A 103 3.26 2.74 -9.41
C LEU A 103 2.43 1.68 -8.71
N THR A 104 2.48 1.64 -7.40
CA THR A 104 1.67 0.75 -6.57
C THR A 104 0.79 1.54 -5.61
N MET A 105 -0.20 0.89 -5.02
CA MET A 105 -1.01 1.48 -3.96
C MET A 105 -1.32 0.47 -2.87
N THR A 106 -1.39 0.92 -1.62
CA THR A 106 -1.99 0.12 -0.56
C THR A 106 -3.51 0.15 -0.67
N ALA A 107 -4.15 -0.86 -0.08
CA ALA A 107 -5.60 -0.96 -0.01
C ALA A 107 -6.03 -1.54 1.34
N LEU A 108 -7.16 -1.13 1.88
CA LEU A 108 -7.77 -1.85 2.98
C LEU A 108 -8.22 -3.24 2.50
N ALA A 109 -8.09 -4.26 3.35
CA ALA A 109 -8.50 -5.63 2.99
C ALA A 109 -9.97 -5.71 2.55
N SER A 110 -10.86 -4.91 3.14
CA SER A 110 -12.27 -4.81 2.77
C SER A 110 -12.50 -4.36 1.32
N TRP A 111 -11.59 -3.59 0.74
CA TRP A 111 -11.72 -3.10 -0.64
C TRP A 111 -11.58 -4.21 -1.70
N VAL A 112 -10.86 -5.28 -1.37
CA VAL A 112 -10.65 -6.41 -2.30
C VAL A 112 -11.63 -7.56 -2.09
N ILE A 113 -12.42 -7.55 -1.02
CA ILE A 113 -13.37 -8.62 -0.73
C ILE A 113 -14.83 -8.25 -1.00
N GLY A 114 -15.23 -7.00 -0.87
CA GLY A 114 -16.62 -6.56 -0.97
C GLY A 114 -16.88 -5.40 -1.89
N ASP A 115 -15.84 -4.79 -2.44
CA ASP A 115 -15.93 -3.53 -3.15
C ASP A 115 -15.33 -3.63 -4.55
N ALA A 116 -15.91 -2.92 -5.51
CA ALA A 116 -15.43 -2.90 -6.90
C ALA A 116 -14.71 -1.59 -7.26
N TRP A 117 -14.50 -0.68 -6.31
CA TRP A 117 -13.97 0.65 -6.61
C TRP A 117 -12.51 0.66 -7.09
N LEU A 118 -11.76 -0.41 -6.79
CA LEU A 118 -10.39 -0.60 -7.28
C LEU A 118 -10.32 -0.96 -8.77
N LYS A 119 -11.46 -1.29 -9.39
CA LYS A 119 -11.50 -1.56 -10.83
C LYS A 119 -11.01 -0.33 -11.60
N ASN A 120 -10.18 -0.58 -12.61
CA ASN A 120 -9.62 0.47 -13.47
C ASN A 120 -8.73 1.52 -12.77
N MET A 121 -8.19 1.22 -11.58
CA MET A 121 -7.11 2.03 -11.02
C MET A 121 -5.86 1.84 -11.88
N ASP A 122 -5.22 2.94 -12.27
CA ASP A 122 -4.06 2.92 -13.15
C ASP A 122 -2.76 2.71 -12.35
N VAL A 123 -2.64 1.54 -11.74
CA VAL A 123 -1.48 1.09 -10.97
C VAL A 123 -0.99 -0.27 -11.47
N ASP A 124 0.28 -0.56 -11.26
CA ASP A 124 0.87 -1.85 -11.61
C ASP A 124 0.47 -2.92 -10.61
N SER A 125 0.40 -2.58 -9.32
CA SER A 125 -0.02 -3.50 -8.27
C SER A 125 -0.82 -2.80 -7.17
N VAL A 126 -1.75 -3.55 -6.58
CA VAL A 126 -2.49 -3.19 -5.37
C VAL A 126 -2.01 -4.07 -4.23
N VAL A 127 -1.73 -3.49 -3.07
CA VAL A 127 -1.24 -4.16 -1.87
C VAL A 127 -2.32 -4.10 -0.77
N PRO A 128 -3.30 -5.00 -0.74
CA PRO A 128 -4.27 -5.06 0.35
C PRO A 128 -3.58 -5.43 1.65
N MET A 129 -3.83 -4.63 2.67
CA MET A 129 -3.29 -4.79 4.01
C MET A 129 -4.18 -5.72 4.83
N PHE A 130 -3.76 -6.99 4.99
CA PHE A 130 -4.47 -7.98 5.81
C PHE A 130 -3.99 -7.94 7.27
N PHE A 131 -3.88 -6.74 7.82
CA PHE A 131 -3.51 -6.49 9.22
C PHE A 131 -4.19 -5.22 9.71
N ARG A 132 -4.35 -5.09 11.04
CA ARG A 132 -5.01 -3.94 11.68
C ARG A 132 -6.37 -3.59 11.09
N MET A 133 -7.12 -4.63 10.73
CA MET A 133 -8.37 -4.54 9.98
C MET A 133 -9.57 -4.03 10.80
N GLY A 134 -9.39 -3.76 12.09
CA GLY A 134 -10.44 -3.23 12.96
C GLY A 134 -11.73 -4.07 12.92
N ALA A 135 -12.86 -3.41 12.70
CA ALA A 135 -14.17 -4.06 12.67
C ALA A 135 -14.33 -5.06 11.50
N ASP A 136 -13.60 -4.89 10.41
CA ASP A 136 -13.71 -5.75 9.23
C ASP A 136 -13.01 -7.11 9.40
N ARG A 137 -12.17 -7.26 10.45
CA ARG A 137 -11.32 -8.43 10.64
C ARG A 137 -12.05 -9.78 10.52
N LYS A 138 -13.19 -9.93 11.20
CA LYS A 138 -13.95 -11.18 11.19
C LYS A 138 -14.41 -11.55 9.78
N ASN A 139 -14.96 -10.59 9.06
CA ASN A 139 -15.45 -10.77 7.69
C ASN A 139 -14.31 -11.13 6.73
N VAL A 140 -13.17 -10.45 6.87
CA VAL A 140 -11.98 -10.71 6.05
C VAL A 140 -11.45 -12.12 6.29
N ILE A 141 -11.28 -12.54 7.56
CA ILE A 141 -10.82 -13.90 7.89
C ILE A 141 -11.79 -14.95 7.35
N GLN A 142 -13.10 -14.76 7.50
CA GLN A 142 -14.10 -15.67 6.96
C GLN A 142 -14.01 -15.77 5.43
N PHE A 143 -13.86 -14.64 4.75
CA PHE A 143 -13.67 -14.59 3.30
C PHE A 143 -12.40 -15.34 2.86
N LEU A 144 -11.29 -15.12 3.54
CA LEU A 144 -10.02 -15.78 3.27
C LEU A 144 -10.13 -17.30 3.44
N ARG A 145 -10.76 -17.76 4.52
CA ARG A 145 -11.00 -19.20 4.81
C ARG A 145 -11.95 -19.85 3.80
N ALA A 146 -12.93 -19.13 3.31
CA ALA A 146 -13.87 -19.61 2.30
C ALA A 146 -13.26 -19.70 0.88
N SER A 147 -11.99 -19.34 0.71
CA SER A 147 -11.27 -19.38 -0.55
C SER A 147 -11.95 -18.67 -1.73
N LYS A 148 -12.77 -17.64 -1.44
CA LYS A 148 -13.44 -16.84 -2.48
C LYS A 148 -12.43 -15.99 -3.26
N PRO A 149 -12.61 -15.76 -4.56
CA PRO A 149 -11.73 -14.91 -5.35
C PRO A 149 -11.79 -13.46 -4.88
N PHE A 150 -10.66 -12.76 -4.93
CA PHE A 150 -10.64 -11.32 -4.69
C PHE A 150 -11.35 -10.56 -5.80
N ASN A 151 -12.04 -9.50 -5.44
CA ASN A 151 -12.75 -8.63 -6.39
C ASN A 151 -11.79 -7.61 -7.02
N THR A 152 -10.87 -8.10 -7.83
CA THR A 152 -9.89 -7.28 -8.55
C THR A 152 -9.99 -7.55 -10.04
N SER A 153 -9.99 -6.52 -10.84
CA SER A 153 -10.10 -6.61 -12.31
C SER A 153 -8.75 -6.95 -12.96
N GLY A 154 -8.22 -8.15 -12.68
CA GLY A 154 -7.04 -8.66 -13.42
C GLY A 154 -5.71 -7.95 -13.16
N LYS A 155 -5.64 -6.97 -12.26
CA LYS A 155 -4.40 -6.30 -11.87
C LYS A 155 -3.56 -7.19 -10.95
N HIS A 156 -2.26 -7.00 -10.97
CA HIS A 156 -1.37 -7.65 -10.02
C HIS A 156 -1.80 -7.28 -8.60
N LEU A 157 -2.24 -8.27 -7.86
CA LEU A 157 -2.60 -8.14 -6.46
C LEU A 157 -1.47 -8.75 -5.64
N ALA A 158 -0.76 -7.91 -4.92
CA ALA A 158 0.16 -8.35 -3.88
C ALA A 158 -0.60 -8.72 -2.60
N ILE A 159 0.10 -9.15 -1.59
CA ILE A 159 -0.48 -9.47 -0.26
C ILE A 159 0.34 -8.74 0.80
N GLY A 160 -0.31 -7.86 1.54
CA GLY A 160 0.28 -7.17 2.69
C GLY A 160 -0.05 -7.89 4.00
N VAL A 161 0.96 -8.34 4.74
CA VAL A 161 0.82 -9.02 6.04
C VAL A 161 1.72 -8.37 7.08
N SER A 162 1.37 -8.50 8.36
CA SER A 162 2.21 -8.02 9.46
C SER A 162 2.78 -9.18 10.28
N MET A 163 4.04 -9.04 10.70
CA MET A 163 4.74 -10.08 11.48
C MET A 163 4.12 -10.33 12.85
N ASP A 164 3.33 -9.41 13.37
CA ASP A 164 2.69 -9.51 14.69
C ASP A 164 1.28 -10.13 14.64
N GLU A 165 0.74 -10.42 13.45
CA GLU A 165 -0.58 -11.03 13.27
C GLU A 165 -0.48 -12.49 12.81
N SER A 166 -0.06 -13.36 13.72
CA SER A 166 0.23 -14.78 13.44
C SER A 166 -0.97 -15.55 12.89
N ASP A 167 -2.18 -15.23 13.31
CA ASP A 167 -3.42 -15.89 12.84
C ASP A 167 -3.71 -15.58 11.36
N ILE A 168 -3.40 -14.39 10.88
CA ILE A 168 -3.47 -14.04 9.46
C ILE A 168 -2.38 -14.76 8.67
N LEU A 169 -1.16 -14.79 9.19
CA LEU A 169 -0.08 -15.55 8.57
C LEU A 169 -0.45 -17.03 8.44
N ASP A 170 -1.11 -17.61 9.45
CA ASP A 170 -1.57 -18.99 9.43
C ASP A 170 -2.71 -19.24 8.43
N VAL A 171 -3.60 -18.26 8.23
CA VAL A 171 -4.64 -18.35 7.18
C VAL A 171 -3.99 -18.43 5.79
N PHE A 172 -2.96 -17.65 5.53
CA PHE A 172 -2.25 -17.68 4.25
C PHE A 172 -1.31 -18.88 4.09
N SER A 173 -0.76 -19.44 5.17
CA SER A 173 0.16 -20.58 5.13
C SER A 173 -0.53 -21.95 4.92
N ARG A 174 -1.82 -22.08 5.20
CA ARG A 174 -2.60 -23.32 5.01
C ARG A 174 -2.85 -23.59 3.52
N SER A 175 -3.14 -24.84 3.18
CA SER A 175 -3.29 -25.32 1.80
C SER A 175 -4.15 -24.42 0.90
N GLY A 176 -5.31 -23.96 1.37
CA GLY A 176 -6.18 -23.02 0.64
C GLY A 176 -5.59 -21.60 0.52
N GLY A 177 -4.81 -21.17 1.51
CA GLY A 177 -4.12 -19.88 1.51
C GLY A 177 -2.93 -19.86 0.58
N ARG A 178 -2.14 -20.94 0.51
CA ARG A 178 -0.98 -21.06 -0.41
C ARG A 178 -1.37 -20.89 -1.87
N THR A 179 -2.53 -21.39 -2.29
CA THR A 179 -3.04 -21.19 -3.64
C THR A 179 -3.28 -19.70 -3.95
N ARG A 180 -3.65 -18.91 -2.94
CA ARG A 180 -3.83 -17.45 -3.10
C ARG A 180 -2.53 -16.68 -3.20
N LEU A 181 -1.44 -17.23 -2.67
CA LEU A 181 -0.11 -16.61 -2.68
C LEU A 181 0.68 -16.96 -3.94
N ARG A 182 0.23 -17.97 -4.70
CA ARG A 182 0.92 -18.42 -5.90
C ARG A 182 1.09 -17.25 -6.86
N ASP A 183 2.32 -17.00 -7.25
CA ASP A 183 2.71 -15.96 -8.20
C ASP A 183 2.38 -14.51 -7.74
N ARG A 184 2.28 -14.29 -6.41
CA ARG A 184 2.03 -12.98 -5.84
C ARG A 184 3.22 -12.45 -5.04
N GLU A 185 3.45 -11.16 -5.14
CA GLU A 185 4.37 -10.46 -4.25
C GLU A 185 3.80 -10.39 -2.83
N ILE A 186 4.64 -10.59 -1.83
CA ILE A 186 4.26 -10.51 -0.42
C ILE A 186 4.99 -9.33 0.21
N TYR A 187 4.23 -8.38 0.71
CA TYR A 187 4.71 -7.28 1.51
C TYR A 187 4.62 -7.65 2.98
N ILE A 188 5.77 -7.76 3.65
CA ILE A 188 5.84 -8.06 5.08
C ILE A 188 6.06 -6.74 5.81
N PHE A 189 5.15 -6.41 6.71
CA PHE A 189 5.24 -5.23 7.56
C PHE A 189 5.74 -5.60 8.95
N SER A 190 6.59 -4.73 9.52
CA SER A 190 7.02 -4.83 10.91
C SER A 190 6.50 -3.62 11.69
N PRO A 191 5.72 -3.82 12.78
CA PRO A 191 5.24 -2.71 13.60
C PRO A 191 6.34 -2.09 14.47
N GLY A 192 7.50 -2.72 14.55
CA GLY A 192 8.65 -2.32 15.37
C GLY A 192 9.97 -2.44 14.63
N GLN A 193 11.02 -2.71 15.39
CA GLN A 193 12.33 -2.96 14.79
C GLN A 193 12.33 -4.27 14.00
N TRP A 194 13.10 -4.29 12.91
CA TRP A 194 13.30 -5.47 12.11
C TRP A 194 14.27 -6.43 12.82
N GLU A 195 13.75 -7.60 13.16
CA GLU A 195 14.52 -8.71 13.73
C GLU A 195 14.69 -9.79 12.67
N GLN A 196 15.94 -10.15 12.39
CA GLN A 196 16.28 -11.09 11.32
C GLN A 196 15.60 -12.45 11.51
N GLU A 197 15.60 -12.97 12.74
CA GLU A 197 14.99 -14.27 13.06
C GLU A 197 13.47 -14.23 12.85
N ARG A 198 12.81 -13.17 13.32
CA ARG A 198 11.36 -12.98 13.16
C ARG A 198 10.96 -12.86 11.69
N LEU A 199 11.74 -12.14 10.90
CA LEU A 199 11.54 -12.05 9.45
C LEU A 199 11.72 -13.42 8.79
N ALA A 200 12.78 -14.16 9.10
CA ALA A 200 13.04 -15.50 8.56
C ALA A 200 11.90 -16.48 8.91
N ASN A 201 11.40 -16.45 10.15
CA ASN A 201 10.28 -17.27 10.58
C ASN A 201 8.98 -16.90 9.85
N THR A 202 8.76 -15.62 9.58
CA THR A 202 7.59 -15.16 8.79
C THR A 202 7.70 -15.65 7.34
N ILE A 203 8.84 -15.49 6.70
CA ILE A 203 9.09 -15.95 5.32
C ILE A 203 8.85 -17.46 5.18
N ARG A 204 9.34 -18.29 6.13
CA ARG A 204 9.14 -19.74 6.11
C ARG A 204 7.68 -20.18 6.09
N LYS A 205 6.74 -19.34 6.53
CA LYS A 205 5.31 -19.64 6.45
C LYS A 205 4.76 -19.57 5.01
N PHE A 206 5.46 -18.90 4.10
CA PHE A 206 5.03 -18.69 2.72
C PHE A 206 5.78 -19.55 1.69
N ILE A 207 6.92 -20.08 2.07
CA ILE A 207 7.74 -21.01 1.26
C ILE A 207 7.36 -22.44 1.64
#